data_c665aaf183aab42b02a6b5ebacbace5d
#
_entry.id   c665aaf183aab42b02a6b5ebacbace5d
#
_cell.length_a   1.000
_cell.length_b   1.000
_cell.length_c   1.000
_cell.angle_alpha   90.00
_cell.angle_beta   90.00
_cell.angle_gamma   90.00
#
_symmetry.space_group_name_H-M   'P 1'
#
loop_
_entity.id
_entity.type
_entity.pdbx_description
1 polymer ?
#
loop_
_entity_poly.entity_id
_entity_poly.type
_entity_poly.pdbx_seq_one_letter_code
_entity_poly.pdbx_strand_id
1 'polypeptide(L)'
;MVRAVLICIAAGLMLAVSAAATAQQLSFGSAADAKAMLERAVVAVKSDKSKALEMFNKGEGGFLDRDLYPYCFNISDGKNVATQAKNVLGTDVRTLKDRTGRSYGQEIYDAAKEGVIAEVTYMWPRPGPDPTLVTKVSFITRVGDLGCAVGYYAKTD
;
A
#
# COMPACT_ATOMS: atom_id res chain seq x y z
N MET A 1 65.57 45.19 31.23
CA MET A 1 65.14 43.79 31.20
C MET A 1 63.58 43.79 31.09
N VAL A 2 63.05 43.70 29.92
CA VAL A 2 61.60 43.72 29.69
C VAL A 2 61.21 42.34 29.09
N ARG A 3 60.44 41.56 29.86
CA ARG A 3 59.91 40.27 29.40
C ARG A 3 58.61 40.50 28.68
N ALA A 4 58.64 40.26 27.38
CA ALA A 4 57.42 40.21 26.55
C ALA A 4 56.66 38.93 26.80
N VAL A 5 55.36 39.04 27.15
CA VAL A 5 54.45 37.93 27.30
C VAL A 5 53.63 37.85 25.97
N LEU A 6 53.85 36.78 25.20
CA LEU A 6 53.06 36.45 24.05
C LEU A 6 51.74 35.76 24.49
N ILE A 7 50.60 36.39 24.23
CA ILE A 7 49.29 35.81 24.43
C ILE A 7 48.86 35.15 23.08
N CYS A 8 48.87 33.83 23.02
CA CYS A 8 48.31 33.08 21.90
C CYS A 8 46.77 33.00 22.05
N ILE A 9 46.06 33.73 21.19
CA ILE A 9 44.61 33.60 21.06
C ILE A 9 44.34 32.44 20.11
N ALA A 10 43.90 31.29 20.63
CA ALA A 10 43.41 30.16 19.84
C ALA A 10 41.95 30.43 19.51
N ALA A 11 41.69 30.83 18.26
CA ALA A 11 40.32 30.92 17.71
C ALA A 11 39.80 29.52 17.40
N GLY A 12 38.95 28.98 18.27
CA GLY A 12 38.24 27.74 18.03
C GLY A 12 37.12 27.95 17.02
N LEU A 13 37.30 27.41 15.81
CA LEU A 13 36.27 27.37 14.74
C LEU A 13 35.29 26.24 15.10
N MET A 14 34.12 26.56 15.67
CA MET A 14 33.05 25.61 15.86
C MET A 14 32.34 25.39 14.51
N LEU A 15 32.59 24.25 13.88
CA LEU A 15 31.77 23.78 12.77
C LEU A 15 30.41 23.31 13.30
N ALA A 16 29.38 24.12 13.11
CA ALA A 16 28.01 23.70 13.31
C ALA A 16 27.60 22.75 12.19
N VAL A 17 27.61 21.45 12.46
CA VAL A 17 27.04 20.44 11.58
C VAL A 17 25.52 20.54 11.68
N SER A 18 24.89 21.24 10.75
CA SER A 18 23.44 21.25 10.59
C SER A 18 23.00 19.87 10.09
N ALA A 19 22.52 19.02 10.98
CA ALA A 19 21.82 17.80 10.61
C ALA A 19 20.49 18.23 9.94
N ALA A 20 20.48 18.27 8.60
CA ALA A 20 19.23 18.36 7.84
C ALA A 20 18.46 17.05 8.09
N ALA A 21 17.45 17.10 8.95
CA ALA A 21 16.48 16.04 9.08
C ALA A 21 15.71 15.97 7.75
N THR A 22 16.10 15.06 6.86
CA THR A 22 15.30 14.71 5.70
C THR A 22 14.03 14.06 6.22
N ALA A 23 12.94 14.83 6.26
CA ALA A 23 11.61 14.27 6.45
C ALA A 23 11.41 13.24 5.35
N GLN A 24 11.34 11.98 5.74
CA GLN A 24 11.11 10.87 4.82
C GLN A 24 9.69 11.01 4.29
N GLN A 25 9.58 11.60 3.12
CA GLN A 25 8.30 11.81 2.45
C GLN A 25 7.75 10.42 2.13
N LEU A 26 6.62 10.06 2.77
CA LEU A 26 5.93 8.81 2.50
C LEU A 26 5.59 8.78 1.00
N SER A 27 6.31 7.98 0.24
CA SER A 27 6.02 7.78 -1.18
C SER A 27 4.91 6.76 -1.31
N PHE A 28 3.83 7.13 -2.00
CA PHE A 28 2.72 6.23 -2.31
C PHE A 28 2.90 5.64 -3.71
N GLY A 29 2.37 4.45 -3.92
CA GLY A 29 2.35 3.82 -5.23
C GLY A 29 1.41 4.55 -6.19
N SER A 30 1.75 4.55 -7.48
CA SER A 30 0.92 5.13 -8.54
C SER A 30 -0.13 4.14 -9.06
N ALA A 31 -1.07 4.63 -9.86
CA ALA A 31 -2.01 3.78 -10.59
C ALA A 31 -1.30 2.74 -11.47
N ALA A 32 -0.23 3.16 -12.17
CA ALA A 32 0.56 2.26 -13.00
C ALA A 32 1.23 1.15 -12.19
N ASP A 33 1.82 1.49 -11.02
CA ASP A 33 2.43 0.51 -10.12
C ASP A 33 1.39 -0.48 -9.59
N ALA A 34 0.21 0.00 -9.19
CA ALA A 34 -0.87 -0.85 -8.69
C ALA A 34 -1.38 -1.83 -9.75
N LYS A 35 -1.58 -1.35 -10.98
CA LYS A 35 -1.98 -2.20 -12.12
C LYS A 35 -0.91 -3.25 -12.43
N ALA A 36 0.35 -2.86 -12.50
CA ALA A 36 1.48 -3.78 -12.73
C ALA A 36 1.60 -4.83 -11.60
N MET A 37 1.36 -4.44 -10.35
CA MET A 37 1.34 -5.39 -9.23
C MET A 37 0.18 -6.38 -9.35
N LEU A 38 -1.03 -5.94 -9.75
CA LEU A 38 -2.17 -6.83 -9.98
C LEU A 38 -1.87 -7.85 -11.10
N GLU A 39 -1.28 -7.39 -12.20
CA GLU A 39 -0.92 -8.28 -13.32
C GLU A 39 0.10 -9.34 -12.86
N ARG A 40 1.12 -8.98 -12.06
CA ARG A 40 2.04 -9.95 -11.46
C ARG A 40 1.33 -10.89 -10.49
N ALA A 41 0.38 -10.40 -9.69
CA ALA A 41 -0.40 -11.22 -8.77
C ALA A 41 -1.22 -12.26 -9.51
N VAL A 42 -1.85 -11.90 -10.64
CA VAL A 42 -2.58 -12.84 -11.51
C VAL A 42 -1.65 -13.95 -12.03
N VAL A 43 -0.45 -13.60 -12.50
CA VAL A 43 0.54 -14.58 -12.95
C VAL A 43 0.94 -15.53 -11.81
N ALA A 44 1.21 -14.99 -10.62
CA ALA A 44 1.59 -15.80 -9.46
C ALA A 44 0.47 -16.78 -9.06
N VAL A 45 -0.79 -16.32 -9.01
CA VAL A 45 -1.95 -17.17 -8.69
C VAL A 45 -2.14 -18.27 -9.73
N LYS A 46 -1.99 -17.96 -11.02
CA LYS A 46 -2.08 -18.96 -12.10
C LYS A 46 -0.97 -20.01 -12.01
N SER A 47 0.22 -19.64 -11.56
CA SER A 47 1.36 -20.53 -11.42
C SER A 47 1.22 -21.46 -10.20
N ASP A 48 0.96 -20.91 -9.03
CA ASP A 48 0.75 -21.63 -7.76
C ASP A 48 -0.11 -20.77 -6.82
N LYS A 49 -1.40 -21.07 -6.78
CA LYS A 49 -2.37 -20.32 -5.97
C LYS A 49 -2.00 -20.30 -4.50
N SER A 50 -1.64 -21.43 -3.91
CA SER A 50 -1.35 -21.52 -2.47
C SER A 50 -0.14 -20.68 -2.09
N LYS A 51 0.94 -20.80 -2.86
CA LYS A 51 2.17 -20.03 -2.65
C LYS A 51 1.95 -18.53 -2.88
N ALA A 52 1.17 -18.17 -3.90
CA ALA A 52 0.82 -16.77 -4.16
C ALA A 52 0.08 -16.11 -2.99
N LEU A 53 -0.97 -16.77 -2.48
CA LEU A 53 -1.74 -16.28 -1.33
C LEU A 53 -0.87 -16.17 -0.07
N GLU A 54 0.05 -17.09 0.15
CA GLU A 54 1.02 -17.03 1.24
C GLU A 54 1.93 -15.79 1.11
N MET A 55 2.51 -15.57 -0.08
CA MET A 55 3.34 -14.39 -0.36
C MET A 55 2.57 -13.08 -0.15
N PHE A 56 1.31 -13.00 -0.61
CA PHE A 56 0.46 -11.82 -0.42
C PHE A 56 0.19 -11.55 1.05
N ASN A 57 -0.10 -12.59 1.83
CA ASN A 57 -0.33 -12.48 3.27
C ASN A 57 0.92 -12.08 4.07
N LYS A 58 2.11 -12.43 3.58
CA LYS A 58 3.40 -12.09 4.21
C LYS A 58 3.99 -10.78 3.66
N GLY A 59 3.53 -10.30 2.51
CA GLY A 59 4.14 -9.17 1.81
C GLY A 59 5.48 -9.52 1.15
N GLU A 60 5.68 -10.78 0.80
CA GLU A 60 6.89 -11.30 0.19
C GLU A 60 6.81 -11.28 -1.35
N GLY A 61 7.94 -11.53 -2.03
CA GLY A 61 7.98 -11.63 -3.49
C GLY A 61 7.68 -10.32 -4.23
N GLY A 62 7.85 -9.18 -3.58
CA GLY A 62 7.53 -7.87 -4.16
C GLY A 62 6.03 -7.55 -4.17
N PHE A 63 5.24 -8.26 -3.33
CA PHE A 63 3.80 -8.02 -3.15
C PHE A 63 3.47 -7.13 -1.93
N LEU A 64 4.45 -6.40 -1.43
CA LEU A 64 4.30 -5.25 -0.56
C LEU A 64 5.31 -4.21 -1.03
N ASP A 65 4.84 -3.16 -1.68
CA ASP A 65 5.67 -2.06 -2.16
C ASP A 65 5.02 -0.73 -1.72
N ARG A 66 5.68 -0.03 -0.80
CA ARG A 66 5.14 1.21 -0.20
C ARG A 66 3.78 0.92 0.47
N ASP A 67 2.69 1.41 -0.10
CA ASP A 67 1.31 1.21 0.34
C ASP A 67 0.53 0.20 -0.54
N LEU A 68 1.19 -0.33 -1.59
CA LEU A 68 0.58 -1.28 -2.52
C LEU A 68 0.72 -2.71 -2.03
N TYR A 69 -0.37 -3.44 -2.06
CA TYR A 69 -0.42 -4.88 -1.80
C TYR A 69 -1.63 -5.51 -2.50
N PRO A 70 -1.53 -6.77 -2.96
CA PRO A 70 -2.69 -7.47 -3.46
C PRO A 70 -3.57 -7.97 -2.30
N TYR A 71 -4.88 -7.98 -2.55
CA TYR A 71 -5.82 -8.72 -1.74
C TYR A 71 -6.69 -9.60 -2.63
N CYS A 72 -7.03 -10.79 -2.13
CA CYS A 72 -7.85 -11.74 -2.88
C CYS A 72 -8.94 -12.32 -2.00
N PHE A 73 -10.08 -12.61 -2.62
CA PHE A 73 -11.25 -13.23 -2.00
C PHE A 73 -11.78 -14.38 -2.85
N ASN A 74 -12.41 -15.36 -2.22
CA ASN A 74 -13.06 -16.45 -2.95
C ASN A 74 -14.32 -15.94 -3.65
N ILE A 75 -14.52 -16.35 -4.90
CA ILE A 75 -15.77 -16.07 -5.62
C ILE A 75 -16.96 -16.87 -5.06
N SER A 76 -16.72 -18.05 -4.46
CA SER A 76 -17.79 -18.92 -3.97
C SER A 76 -18.48 -18.37 -2.72
N ASP A 77 -17.73 -17.78 -1.77
CA ASP A 77 -18.24 -17.34 -0.46
C ASP A 77 -17.93 -15.89 -0.12
N GLY A 78 -17.17 -15.19 -0.96
CA GLY A 78 -16.76 -13.80 -0.75
C GLY A 78 -15.66 -13.60 0.28
N LYS A 79 -15.15 -14.65 0.94
CA LYS A 79 -14.17 -14.51 2.02
C LYS A 79 -12.82 -14.03 1.53
N ASN A 80 -12.29 -12.99 2.17
CA ASN A 80 -10.93 -12.52 1.97
C ASN A 80 -9.92 -13.59 2.44
N VAL A 81 -9.13 -14.13 1.51
CA VAL A 81 -8.14 -15.18 1.77
C VAL A 81 -6.70 -14.69 1.76
N ALA A 82 -6.47 -13.49 1.22
CA ALA A 82 -5.16 -12.84 1.27
C ALA A 82 -5.32 -11.32 1.34
N THR A 83 -4.58 -10.67 2.24
CA THR A 83 -4.50 -9.21 2.36
C THR A 83 -3.48 -8.79 3.41
N GLN A 84 -2.90 -7.59 3.27
CA GLN A 84 -2.13 -6.95 4.33
C GLN A 84 -3.02 -6.26 5.39
N ALA A 85 -4.27 -5.93 5.04
CA ALA A 85 -5.26 -5.40 5.98
C ALA A 85 -5.83 -6.54 6.85
N LYS A 86 -5.10 -6.91 7.92
CA LYS A 86 -5.38 -8.11 8.73
C LYS A 86 -6.78 -8.11 9.38
N ASN A 87 -7.35 -6.94 9.61
CA ASN A 87 -8.69 -6.79 10.17
C ASN A 87 -9.82 -7.24 9.22
N VAL A 88 -9.54 -7.39 7.93
CA VAL A 88 -10.53 -7.87 6.94
C VAL A 88 -10.24 -9.29 6.45
N LEU A 89 -9.12 -9.90 6.84
CA LEU A 89 -8.80 -11.28 6.48
C LEU A 89 -9.87 -12.23 7.06
N GLY A 90 -10.40 -13.13 6.23
CA GLY A 90 -11.48 -14.06 6.59
C GLY A 90 -12.88 -13.45 6.58
N THR A 91 -13.04 -12.13 6.45
CA THR A 91 -14.36 -11.49 6.34
C THR A 91 -14.89 -11.59 4.90
N ASP A 92 -16.20 -11.51 4.75
CA ASP A 92 -16.83 -11.46 3.42
C ASP A 92 -16.63 -10.07 2.80
N VAL A 93 -15.96 -10.01 1.66
CA VAL A 93 -15.67 -8.76 0.94
C VAL A 93 -16.94 -7.95 0.67
N ARG A 94 -18.07 -8.59 0.38
CA ARG A 94 -19.35 -7.95 0.06
C ARG A 94 -19.91 -7.11 1.21
N THR A 95 -19.50 -7.41 2.45
CA THR A 95 -19.96 -6.67 3.63
C THR A 95 -19.14 -5.42 3.94
N LEU A 96 -18.04 -5.21 3.23
CA LEU A 96 -17.13 -4.10 3.50
C LEU A 96 -17.77 -2.75 3.15
N LYS A 97 -17.68 -1.84 4.11
CA LYS A 97 -18.13 -0.45 3.96
C LYS A 97 -16.95 0.48 4.23
N ASP A 98 -16.95 1.60 3.54
CA ASP A 98 -16.00 2.66 3.83
C ASP A 98 -16.43 3.50 5.05
N ARG A 99 -15.61 4.45 5.47
CA ARG A 99 -15.90 5.31 6.63
C ARG A 99 -17.09 6.24 6.41
N THR A 100 -17.58 6.39 5.19
CA THR A 100 -18.80 7.15 4.88
C THR A 100 -20.06 6.28 4.94
N GLY A 101 -19.91 4.96 5.13
CA GLY A 101 -21.00 3.98 5.14
C GLY A 101 -21.36 3.42 3.76
N ARG A 102 -20.63 3.80 2.70
CA ARG A 102 -20.83 3.26 1.35
C ARG A 102 -20.38 1.81 1.28
N SER A 103 -21.23 0.93 0.74
CA SER A 103 -20.95 -0.49 0.52
C SER A 103 -20.08 -0.70 -0.72
N TYR A 104 -18.78 -0.42 -0.64
CA TYR A 104 -17.86 -0.60 -1.76
C TYR A 104 -17.47 -2.07 -1.98
N GLY A 105 -17.59 -2.90 -0.95
CA GLY A 105 -17.19 -4.32 -1.02
C GLY A 105 -18.02 -5.13 -1.99
N GLN A 106 -19.33 -4.88 -2.08
CA GLN A 106 -20.20 -5.51 -3.09
C GLN A 106 -19.79 -5.08 -4.50
N GLU A 107 -19.45 -3.81 -4.72
CA GLU A 107 -18.99 -3.32 -6.02
C GLU A 107 -17.67 -4.00 -6.44
N ILE A 108 -16.74 -4.22 -5.50
CA ILE A 108 -15.49 -4.96 -5.74
C ILE A 108 -15.78 -6.41 -6.15
N TYR A 109 -16.69 -7.07 -5.42
CA TYR A 109 -17.08 -8.44 -5.74
C TYR A 109 -17.68 -8.56 -7.13
N ASP A 110 -18.60 -7.68 -7.48
CA ASP A 110 -19.31 -7.67 -8.77
C ASP A 110 -18.37 -7.30 -9.94
N ALA A 111 -17.34 -6.49 -9.66
CA ALA A 111 -16.33 -6.07 -10.63
C ALA A 111 -15.32 -7.18 -10.98
N ALA A 112 -15.22 -8.25 -10.16
CA ALA A 112 -14.29 -9.34 -10.37
C ALA A 112 -14.70 -10.25 -11.53
N LYS A 113 -14.32 -9.88 -12.75
CA LYS A 113 -14.59 -10.61 -14.00
C LYS A 113 -13.31 -11.09 -14.65
N GLU A 114 -13.32 -12.30 -15.20
CA GLU A 114 -12.15 -12.87 -15.85
C GLU A 114 -11.80 -12.11 -17.14
N GLY A 115 -10.51 -11.84 -17.35
CA GLY A 115 -10.02 -11.13 -18.54
C GLY A 115 -10.29 -9.62 -18.55
N VAL A 116 -10.92 -9.08 -17.50
CA VAL A 116 -11.21 -7.64 -17.36
C VAL A 116 -10.54 -7.10 -16.12
N ILE A 117 -9.84 -5.96 -16.23
CA ILE A 117 -9.40 -5.17 -15.08
C ILE A 117 -10.39 -4.01 -14.93
N ALA A 118 -11.20 -4.07 -13.90
CA ALA A 118 -12.16 -3.02 -13.54
C ALA A 118 -11.60 -2.13 -12.43
N GLU A 119 -12.23 -0.97 -12.19
CA GLU A 119 -11.86 -0.03 -11.13
C GLU A 119 -13.04 0.20 -10.20
N VAL A 120 -12.77 0.22 -8.88
CA VAL A 120 -13.73 0.63 -7.86
C VAL A 120 -13.07 1.67 -6.96
N THR A 121 -13.77 2.79 -6.77
CA THR A 121 -13.32 3.92 -5.97
C THR A 121 -14.05 3.98 -4.65
N TYR A 122 -13.35 4.19 -3.54
CA TYR A 122 -13.93 4.31 -2.19
C TYR A 122 -13.05 5.15 -1.27
N MET A 123 -13.58 5.55 -0.11
CA MET A 123 -12.85 6.32 0.89
C MET A 123 -12.12 5.40 1.86
N TRP A 124 -10.80 5.55 1.98
CA TRP A 124 -9.99 4.73 2.87
C TRP A 124 -8.96 5.57 3.63
N PRO A 125 -8.66 5.23 4.91
CA PRO A 125 -7.62 5.95 5.63
C PRO A 125 -6.25 5.77 4.96
N ARG A 126 -5.55 6.87 4.73
CA ARG A 126 -4.17 6.81 4.25
C ARG A 126 -3.26 6.30 5.37
N PRO A 127 -2.31 5.38 5.10
CA PRO A 127 -1.32 4.97 6.09
C PRO A 127 -0.48 6.16 6.56
N GLY A 128 -0.20 6.21 7.86
CA GLY A 128 0.62 7.26 8.47
C GLY A 128 0.19 7.61 9.88
N PRO A 129 0.89 8.56 10.52
CA PRO A 129 0.60 8.96 11.91
C PRO A 129 -0.74 9.70 12.05
N ASP A 130 -1.23 10.31 10.98
CA ASP A 130 -2.54 10.98 10.92
C ASP A 130 -3.35 10.37 9.77
N PRO A 131 -4.19 9.34 10.05
CA PRO A 131 -4.93 8.61 9.02
C PRO A 131 -6.10 9.44 8.49
N THR A 132 -5.83 10.30 7.51
CA THR A 132 -6.84 11.07 6.78
C THR A 132 -7.61 10.16 5.83
N LEU A 133 -8.93 10.35 5.74
CA LEU A 133 -9.75 9.70 4.71
C LEU A 133 -9.46 10.32 3.35
N VAL A 134 -9.04 9.49 2.42
CA VAL A 134 -8.74 9.92 1.05
C VAL A 134 -9.32 8.92 0.05
N THR A 135 -9.45 9.37 -1.19
CA THR A 135 -9.88 8.51 -2.28
C THR A 135 -8.88 7.40 -2.54
N LYS A 136 -9.34 6.16 -2.44
CA LYS A 136 -8.61 4.97 -2.87
C LYS A 136 -9.30 4.36 -4.08
N VAL A 137 -8.50 3.95 -5.08
CA VAL A 137 -8.97 3.24 -6.28
C VAL A 137 -8.35 1.85 -6.26
N SER A 138 -9.16 0.83 -6.41
CA SER A 138 -8.69 -0.55 -6.59
C SER A 138 -8.91 -1.00 -8.02
N PHE A 139 -7.85 -1.55 -8.63
CA PHE A 139 -7.96 -2.37 -9.83
C PHE A 139 -8.35 -3.79 -9.41
N ILE A 140 -9.35 -4.36 -10.06
CA ILE A 140 -9.93 -5.66 -9.72
C ILE A 140 -10.00 -6.53 -10.96
N THR A 141 -9.69 -7.82 -10.79
CA THR A 141 -9.92 -8.85 -11.82
C THR A 141 -10.25 -10.20 -11.17
N ARG A 142 -10.81 -11.11 -11.95
CA ARG A 142 -10.96 -12.50 -11.54
C ARG A 142 -9.84 -13.36 -12.11
N VAL A 143 -9.35 -14.30 -11.32
CA VAL A 143 -8.40 -15.33 -11.73
C VAL A 143 -8.84 -16.67 -11.16
N GLY A 144 -9.45 -17.50 -12.00
CA GLY A 144 -10.05 -18.78 -11.59
C GLY A 144 -11.16 -18.59 -10.56
N ASP A 145 -11.01 -19.16 -9.37
CA ASP A 145 -11.95 -19.10 -8.25
C ASP A 145 -11.72 -17.90 -7.31
N LEU A 146 -10.81 -17.00 -7.65
CA LEU A 146 -10.49 -15.81 -6.86
C LEU A 146 -10.86 -14.53 -7.59
N GLY A 147 -11.38 -13.54 -6.85
CA GLY A 147 -11.30 -12.13 -7.18
C GLY A 147 -10.07 -11.54 -6.51
N CYS A 148 -9.18 -10.90 -7.26
CA CYS A 148 -7.97 -10.26 -6.74
C CYS A 148 -7.91 -8.79 -7.12
N ALA A 149 -7.35 -7.97 -6.24
CA ALA A 149 -7.26 -6.54 -6.45
C ALA A 149 -6.01 -5.93 -5.83
N VAL A 150 -5.60 -4.76 -6.36
CA VAL A 150 -4.58 -3.88 -5.78
C VAL A 150 -5.11 -2.46 -5.77
N GLY A 151 -5.05 -1.80 -4.61
CA GLY A 151 -5.54 -0.44 -4.45
C GLY A 151 -4.40 0.57 -4.30
N TYR A 152 -4.57 1.76 -4.89
CA TYR A 152 -3.68 2.91 -4.72
C TYR A 152 -4.48 4.13 -4.24
N TYR A 153 -3.80 5.11 -3.65
CA TYR A 153 -4.42 6.37 -3.26
C TYR A 153 -4.36 7.37 -4.40
N ALA A 154 -5.53 7.85 -4.84
CA ALA A 154 -5.59 8.89 -5.86
C ALA A 154 -4.88 10.17 -5.35
N LYS A 155 -4.17 10.86 -6.24
CA LYS A 155 -3.64 12.19 -5.92
C LYS A 155 -4.83 13.13 -5.68
N THR A 156 -4.85 13.81 -4.56
CA THR A 156 -5.68 14.99 -4.37
C THR A 156 -4.99 16.15 -5.06
N ASP A 157 -5.61 16.68 -6.09
CA ASP A 157 -5.21 17.95 -6.71
C ASP A 157 -5.36 19.11 -5.72
#